data_c78389a4c171154816aa85871f8abfb8
#
_entry.id   c78389a4c171154816aa85871f8abfb8
#
_cell.length_a   1.000
_cell.length_b   1.000
_cell.length_c   1.000
_cell.angle_alpha   90.00
_cell.angle_beta   90.00
_cell.angle_gamma   90.00
#
_symmetry.space_group_name_H-M   'P 1'
#
loop_
_entity.id
_entity.type
_entity.pdbx_description
1 polymer ?
#
loop_
_entity_poly.entity_id
_entity_poly.type
_entity_poly.pdbx_seq_one_letter_code
_entity_poly.pdbx_strand_id
1 'polypeptide(L)'
;MPMDPLKFVVLDEEDLEVASAHLQDAVLKVSDILWRPQEKRVVIALHRFDWEGAQGAQGAQDARGVQGVQGVQGADPQYQRRLAALRFERVLSCKCRQVDPVRKDAVLNLLAVEFSETEAPSGVIMLTFSGGASVRLEVECLEAELADLGPSWTAASCPSHADIDADAGRTGAKSI
;
A
#
# COMPACT_ATOMS: atom_id res chain seq x y z
N MET A 1 -5.85 17.23 -16.12
CA MET A 1 -4.68 16.55 -16.67
C MET A 1 -4.64 15.15 -16.07
N PRO A 2 -4.63 14.11 -16.85
CA PRO A 2 -4.36 12.78 -16.29
C PRO A 2 -2.94 12.84 -15.73
N MET A 3 -2.80 12.46 -14.46
CA MET A 3 -1.47 12.33 -13.85
C MET A 3 -0.75 11.17 -14.51
N ASP A 4 0.53 11.36 -14.83
CA ASP A 4 1.36 10.32 -15.40
C ASP A 4 1.39 9.09 -14.49
N PRO A 5 1.40 7.88 -15.05
CA PRO A 5 1.49 6.66 -14.27
C PRO A 5 2.80 6.65 -13.49
N LEU A 6 2.73 6.34 -12.20
CA LEU A 6 3.91 6.21 -11.37
C LEU A 6 4.76 5.04 -11.88
N LYS A 7 6.05 5.30 -12.07
CA LYS A 7 7.06 4.25 -12.25
C LYS A 7 8.28 4.62 -11.42
N PHE A 8 8.62 3.75 -10.49
CA PHE A 8 9.62 4.01 -9.48
C PHE A 8 10.49 2.78 -9.24
N VAL A 9 11.81 2.95 -9.33
CA VAL A 9 12.80 1.90 -9.07
C VAL A 9 13.35 2.09 -7.65
N VAL A 10 13.47 1.01 -6.91
CA VAL A 10 13.94 0.95 -5.53
C VAL A 10 15.27 0.21 -5.51
N LEU A 11 16.33 0.89 -5.13
CA LEU A 11 17.68 0.33 -5.05
C LEU A 11 18.30 0.46 -3.64
N ASP A 12 17.73 1.29 -2.78
CA ASP A 12 18.16 1.50 -1.40
C ASP A 12 16.97 1.62 -0.45
N GLU A 13 17.27 1.74 0.83
CA GLU A 13 16.28 1.81 1.89
C GLU A 13 15.44 3.10 1.83
N GLU A 14 16.04 4.23 1.45
CA GLU A 14 15.32 5.52 1.29
C GLU A 14 14.29 5.42 0.17
N ASP A 15 14.65 4.83 -0.96
CA ASP A 15 13.73 4.55 -2.07
C ASP A 15 12.57 3.65 -1.61
N LEU A 16 12.87 2.64 -0.78
CA LEU A 16 11.85 1.72 -0.28
C LEU A 16 10.88 2.41 0.67
N GLU A 17 11.35 3.32 1.52
CA GLU A 17 10.48 4.12 2.39
C GLU A 17 9.50 4.95 1.57
N VAL A 18 9.96 5.58 0.51
CA VAL A 18 9.10 6.34 -0.43
C VAL A 18 8.08 5.42 -1.08
N ALA A 19 8.51 4.27 -1.61
CA ALA A 19 7.62 3.28 -2.20
C ALA A 19 6.59 2.77 -1.18
N SER A 20 7.01 2.50 0.05
CA SER A 20 6.15 2.03 1.15
C SER A 20 5.06 3.06 1.48
N ALA A 21 5.39 4.35 1.48
CA ALA A 21 4.41 5.43 1.68
C ALA A 21 3.33 5.45 0.58
N HIS A 22 3.71 5.25 -0.68
CA HIS A 22 2.77 5.14 -1.80
C HIS A 22 1.90 3.89 -1.73
N LEU A 23 2.37 2.84 -1.05
CA LEU A 23 1.72 1.55 -0.93
C LEU A 23 0.89 1.39 0.34
N GLN A 24 0.94 2.34 1.27
CA GLN A 24 0.15 2.31 2.48
C GLN A 24 -1.34 2.19 2.14
N ASP A 25 -2.03 1.28 2.81
CA ASP A 25 -3.45 0.95 2.59
C ASP A 25 -3.77 0.37 1.20
N ALA A 26 -2.75 -0.09 0.47
CA ALA A 26 -2.96 -0.84 -0.75
C ALA A 26 -3.66 -2.17 -0.46
N VAL A 27 -4.58 -2.54 -1.35
CA VAL A 27 -5.41 -3.74 -1.23
C VAL A 27 -5.00 -4.74 -2.29
N LEU A 28 -4.85 -5.99 -1.90
CA LEU A 28 -4.54 -7.11 -2.80
C LEU A 28 -5.22 -8.39 -2.32
N LYS A 29 -5.30 -9.38 -3.19
CA LYS A 29 -5.69 -10.74 -2.84
C LYS A 29 -4.46 -11.61 -2.66
N VAL A 30 -4.60 -12.69 -1.91
CA VAL A 30 -3.53 -13.68 -1.77
C VAL A 30 -3.10 -14.24 -3.14
N SER A 31 -4.05 -14.42 -4.07
CA SER A 31 -3.77 -14.86 -5.45
C SER A 31 -2.91 -13.89 -6.26
N ASP A 32 -2.83 -12.63 -5.84
CA ASP A 32 -2.06 -11.59 -6.55
C ASP A 32 -0.58 -11.58 -6.14
N ILE A 33 -0.18 -12.42 -5.18
CA ILE A 33 1.20 -12.61 -4.76
C ILE A 33 1.78 -13.79 -5.56
N LEU A 34 2.66 -13.49 -6.50
CA LEU A 34 3.27 -14.49 -7.39
C LEU A 34 4.75 -14.68 -7.05
N TRP A 35 5.07 -15.81 -6.42
CA TRP A 35 6.44 -16.23 -6.17
C TRP A 35 6.97 -17.09 -7.33
N ARG A 36 8.07 -16.67 -7.95
CA ARG A 36 8.75 -17.35 -9.05
C ARG A 36 10.18 -17.71 -8.66
N PRO A 37 10.40 -18.84 -8.00
CA PRO A 37 11.72 -19.20 -7.44
C PRO A 37 12.80 -19.36 -8.48
N GLN A 38 12.48 -19.87 -9.67
CA GLN A 38 13.46 -20.04 -10.75
C GLN A 38 13.95 -18.72 -11.31
N GLU A 39 13.10 -17.68 -11.30
CA GLU A 39 13.45 -16.32 -11.70
C GLU A 39 13.99 -15.49 -10.55
N LYS A 40 13.99 -16.01 -9.32
CA LYS A 40 14.28 -15.28 -8.08
C LYS A 40 13.47 -13.99 -7.97
N ARG A 41 12.17 -14.08 -8.26
CA ARG A 41 11.29 -12.92 -8.39
C ARG A 41 9.96 -13.10 -7.65
N VAL A 42 9.53 -12.05 -6.96
CA VAL A 42 8.17 -11.92 -6.45
C VAL A 42 7.49 -10.75 -7.15
N VAL A 43 6.27 -10.97 -7.66
CA VAL A 43 5.43 -9.93 -8.25
C VAL A 43 4.12 -9.88 -7.49
N ILE A 44 3.72 -8.70 -7.08
CA ILE A 44 2.47 -8.44 -6.36
C ILE A 44 1.65 -7.43 -7.15
N ALA A 45 0.48 -7.85 -7.64
CA ALA A 45 -0.50 -6.92 -8.18
C ALA A 45 -1.34 -6.38 -7.02
N LEU A 46 -1.53 -5.07 -6.98
CA LEU A 46 -2.24 -4.43 -5.87
C LEU A 46 -2.98 -3.17 -6.34
N HIS A 47 -3.97 -2.77 -5.55
CA HIS A 47 -4.73 -1.56 -5.76
C HIS A 47 -4.26 -0.52 -4.74
N ARG A 48 -3.35 0.36 -5.15
CA ARG A 48 -2.86 1.43 -4.28
C ARG A 48 -3.81 2.62 -4.26
N PHE A 49 -3.81 3.35 -3.15
CA PHE A 49 -4.51 4.62 -3.05
C PHE A 49 -3.68 5.72 -3.72
N ASP A 50 -4.32 6.64 -4.44
CA ASP A 50 -3.66 7.77 -5.08
C ASP A 50 -3.52 8.92 -4.09
N TRP A 51 -2.48 8.85 -3.25
CA TRP A 51 -2.18 9.85 -2.23
C TRP A 51 -1.77 11.20 -2.83
N GLU A 52 -1.13 11.19 -4.00
CA GLU A 52 -0.69 12.40 -4.69
C GLU A 52 -1.90 13.23 -5.15
N GLY A 53 -2.88 12.58 -5.75
CA GLY A 53 -4.12 13.21 -6.17
C GLY A 53 -4.94 13.73 -4.99
N ALA A 54 -4.97 13.01 -3.88
CA ALA A 54 -5.68 13.40 -2.67
C ALA A 54 -5.08 14.64 -1.99
N GLN A 55 -3.75 14.73 -1.92
CA GLN A 55 -3.05 15.91 -1.36
C GLN A 55 -3.27 17.16 -2.22
N GLY A 56 -3.26 17.02 -3.54
CA GLY A 56 -3.57 18.11 -4.46
C GLY A 56 -5.00 18.66 -4.29
N ALA A 57 -5.96 17.77 -4.01
CA ALA A 57 -7.35 18.16 -3.75
C ALA A 57 -7.54 18.89 -2.42
N GLN A 58 -6.80 18.51 -1.37
CA GLN A 58 -6.82 19.19 -0.06
C GLN A 58 -6.15 20.57 -0.13
N GLY A 59 -5.00 20.70 -0.78
CA GLY A 59 -4.33 21.99 -0.96
C GLY A 59 -5.16 23.01 -1.75
N ALA A 60 -6.01 22.54 -2.66
CA ALA A 60 -6.93 23.41 -3.42
C ALA A 60 -8.12 23.90 -2.56
N GLN A 61 -8.47 23.19 -1.49
CA GLN A 61 -9.52 23.61 -0.55
C GLN A 61 -9.01 24.65 0.44
N ASP A 62 -7.79 24.52 0.93
CA ASP A 62 -7.18 25.51 1.85
C ASP A 62 -6.90 26.85 1.20
N ALA A 63 -6.62 26.88 -0.11
CA ALA A 63 -6.40 28.10 -0.87
C ALA A 63 -7.71 28.90 -1.20
N ARG A 64 -8.88 28.28 -1.01
CA ARG A 64 -10.20 28.91 -1.27
C ARG A 64 -10.89 29.46 -0.02
N GLY A 65 -10.20 29.56 1.08
CA GLY A 65 -10.72 29.98 2.38
C GLY A 65 -10.97 31.48 2.56
N VAL A 66 -11.12 32.29 1.50
CA VAL A 66 -11.57 33.68 1.62
C VAL A 66 -12.54 34.04 0.51
N GLN A 67 -13.77 34.21 0.89
CA GLN A 67 -14.92 34.91 0.34
C GLN A 67 -16.08 34.03 -0.10
N GLY A 68 -17.19 34.27 0.63
CA GLY A 68 -18.46 33.62 0.44
C GLY A 68 -19.04 33.83 -0.97
N VAL A 69 -19.33 32.71 -1.59
CA VAL A 69 -20.39 32.61 -2.60
C VAL A 69 -21.19 31.36 -2.25
N GLN A 70 -22.44 31.60 -1.85
CA GLN A 70 -23.42 30.55 -1.69
C GLN A 70 -23.67 29.88 -3.03
N GLY A 71 -23.61 28.53 -3.04
CA GLY A 71 -24.30 27.75 -4.06
C GLY A 71 -23.44 27.11 -5.14
N VAL A 72 -22.36 26.42 -4.77
CA VAL A 72 -21.92 25.25 -5.56
C VAL A 72 -21.71 24.11 -4.56
N GLN A 73 -22.56 23.09 -4.65
CA GLN A 73 -22.34 21.84 -3.96
C GLN A 73 -20.95 21.36 -4.40
N GLY A 74 -19.98 21.47 -3.51
CA GLY A 74 -18.62 21.02 -3.77
C GLY A 74 -18.67 19.54 -4.13
N ALA A 75 -18.17 19.21 -5.31
CA ALA A 75 -17.93 17.83 -5.65
C ALA A 75 -17.02 17.26 -4.55
N ASP A 76 -17.47 16.22 -3.87
CA ASP A 76 -16.64 15.46 -2.92
C ASP A 76 -15.30 15.17 -3.58
N PRO A 77 -14.18 15.34 -2.87
CA PRO A 77 -12.88 15.01 -3.43
C PRO A 77 -12.93 13.55 -3.92
N GLN A 78 -12.79 13.37 -5.22
CA GLN A 78 -12.83 12.04 -5.82
C GLN A 78 -11.52 11.34 -5.49
N TYR A 79 -11.54 10.53 -4.45
CA TYR A 79 -10.43 9.66 -4.12
C TYR A 79 -10.28 8.58 -5.19
N GLN A 80 -9.06 8.35 -5.62
CA GLN A 80 -8.77 7.40 -6.68
C GLN A 80 -7.88 6.26 -6.18
N ARG A 81 -8.11 5.07 -6.75
CA ARG A 81 -7.22 3.92 -6.62
C ARG A 81 -6.63 3.58 -7.98
N ARG A 82 -5.42 3.06 -7.98
CA ARG A 82 -4.70 2.63 -9.18
C ARG A 82 -4.27 1.19 -9.04
N LEU A 83 -4.41 0.43 -10.12
CA LEU A 83 -3.77 -0.87 -10.23
C LEU A 83 -2.27 -0.66 -10.44
N ALA A 84 -1.46 -1.26 -9.60
CA ALA A 84 -0.01 -1.21 -9.67
C ALA A 84 0.60 -2.60 -9.50
N ALA A 85 1.82 -2.78 -9.98
CA ALA A 85 2.65 -3.94 -9.72
C ALA A 85 3.84 -3.53 -8.87
N LEU A 86 4.06 -4.28 -7.79
CA LEU A 86 5.28 -4.24 -6.99
C LEU A 86 6.08 -5.50 -7.30
N ARG A 87 7.28 -5.32 -7.82
CA ARG A 87 8.17 -6.41 -8.22
C ARG A 87 9.44 -6.37 -7.41
N PHE A 88 9.81 -7.49 -6.83
CA PHE A 88 11.09 -7.71 -6.15
C PHE A 88 11.93 -8.69 -6.94
N GLU A 89 13.18 -8.31 -7.20
CA GLU A 89 14.18 -9.13 -7.84
C GLU A 89 15.15 -9.72 -6.81
N ARG A 90 15.97 -10.67 -7.21
CA ARG A 90 17.00 -11.28 -6.36
C ARG A 90 16.45 -11.97 -5.11
N VAL A 91 15.22 -12.44 -5.15
CA VAL A 91 14.56 -13.11 -4.02
C VAL A 91 15.03 -14.55 -3.92
N LEU A 92 15.59 -14.91 -2.76
CA LEU A 92 16.08 -16.26 -2.47
C LEU A 92 15.01 -17.14 -1.82
N SER A 93 14.17 -16.54 -0.97
CA SER A 93 13.06 -17.24 -0.31
C SER A 93 11.88 -16.32 -0.07
N CYS A 94 10.69 -16.90 -0.07
CA CYS A 94 9.42 -16.21 0.24
C CYS A 94 8.69 -17.04 1.30
N LYS A 95 8.48 -16.45 2.48
CA LYS A 95 7.77 -17.07 3.61
C LYS A 95 6.59 -16.21 4.01
N CYS A 96 5.45 -16.85 4.21
CA CYS A 96 4.21 -16.19 4.62
C CYS A 96 3.86 -16.57 6.07
N ARG A 97 3.37 -15.59 6.82
CA ARG A 97 2.82 -15.78 8.15
C ARG A 97 1.39 -15.26 8.17
N GLN A 98 0.44 -16.08 8.68
CA GLN A 98 -0.99 -15.77 8.70
C GLN A 98 -1.57 -15.39 7.33
N VAL A 99 -0.94 -15.83 6.27
CA VAL A 99 -1.45 -15.79 4.91
C VAL A 99 -1.71 -17.24 4.50
N ASP A 100 -2.97 -17.57 4.30
CA ASP A 100 -3.36 -18.92 3.88
C ASP A 100 -3.30 -19.03 2.35
N PRO A 101 -2.34 -19.78 1.79
CA PRO A 101 -2.19 -19.90 0.34
C PRO A 101 -3.36 -20.62 -0.33
N VAL A 102 -4.20 -21.33 0.43
CA VAL A 102 -5.41 -22.00 -0.07
C VAL A 102 -6.54 -21.00 -0.26
N ARG A 103 -6.62 -19.99 0.60
CA ARG A 103 -7.64 -18.93 0.53
C ARG A 103 -7.23 -17.82 -0.43
N LYS A 104 -7.17 -18.15 -1.70
CA LYS A 104 -6.68 -17.24 -2.77
C LYS A 104 -7.46 -15.93 -2.89
N ASP A 105 -8.75 -15.94 -2.55
CA ASP A 105 -9.61 -14.74 -2.59
C ASP A 105 -9.56 -13.89 -1.33
N ALA A 106 -8.81 -14.32 -0.31
CA ALA A 106 -8.65 -13.51 0.90
C ALA A 106 -7.97 -12.18 0.57
N VAL A 107 -8.54 -11.11 1.10
CA VAL A 107 -8.07 -9.74 0.89
C VAL A 107 -7.07 -9.36 1.97
N LEU A 108 -5.97 -8.76 1.56
CA LEU A 108 -4.91 -8.24 2.42
C LEU A 108 -4.81 -6.72 2.25
N ASN A 109 -4.62 -6.00 3.35
CA ASN A 109 -4.32 -4.57 3.35
C ASN A 109 -2.85 -4.37 3.73
N LEU A 110 -2.07 -3.80 2.82
CA LEU A 110 -0.66 -3.54 3.05
C LEU A 110 -0.48 -2.31 3.95
N LEU A 111 0.26 -2.48 5.03
CA LEU A 111 0.57 -1.39 5.98
C LEU A 111 1.96 -0.81 5.74
N ALA A 112 2.96 -1.66 5.54
CA ALA A 112 4.34 -1.24 5.36
C ALA A 112 5.15 -2.25 4.56
N VAL A 113 6.19 -1.75 3.89
CA VAL A 113 7.27 -2.54 3.30
C VAL A 113 8.58 -2.02 3.86
N GLU A 114 9.35 -2.89 4.50
CA GLU A 114 10.58 -2.53 5.20
C GLU A 114 11.72 -3.43 4.75
N PHE A 115 12.94 -2.91 4.73
CA PHE A 115 14.16 -3.66 4.46
C PHE A 115 15.05 -3.68 5.70
N SER A 116 15.64 -4.80 5.98
CA SER A 116 16.67 -4.95 7.01
C SER A 116 17.88 -5.67 6.42
N GLU A 117 19.00 -4.97 6.36
CA GLU A 117 20.27 -5.55 5.91
C GLU A 117 20.74 -6.63 6.90
N THR A 118 21.27 -7.71 6.36
CA THR A 118 21.88 -8.80 7.13
C THR A 118 23.39 -8.82 6.93
N GLU A 119 23.85 -9.39 5.83
CA GLU A 119 25.24 -9.31 5.36
C GLU A 119 25.25 -8.55 4.05
N ALA A 120 25.70 -7.30 4.07
CA ALA A 120 25.66 -6.41 2.91
C ALA A 120 26.18 -7.09 1.62
N PRO A 121 25.46 -7.03 0.50
CA PRO A 121 24.23 -6.28 0.25
C PRO A 121 22.93 -7.07 0.51
N SER A 122 23.03 -8.25 1.11
CA SER A 122 21.89 -9.15 1.39
C SER A 122 21.03 -8.66 2.53
N GLY A 123 19.76 -8.99 2.52
CA GLY A 123 18.83 -8.60 3.58
C GLY A 123 17.50 -9.30 3.52
N VAL A 124 16.58 -8.78 4.31
CA VAL A 124 15.21 -9.24 4.44
C VAL A 124 14.26 -8.10 4.13
N ILE A 125 13.32 -8.33 3.22
CA ILE A 125 12.20 -7.44 2.99
C ILE A 125 10.99 -8.01 3.72
N MET A 126 10.34 -7.17 4.53
CA MET A 126 9.14 -7.51 5.27
C MET A 126 7.95 -6.71 4.75
N LEU A 127 6.95 -7.41 4.23
CA LEU A 127 5.66 -6.83 3.92
C LEU A 127 4.71 -7.12 5.08
N THR A 128 4.22 -6.09 5.72
CA THR A 128 3.30 -6.20 6.87
C THR A 128 1.90 -5.82 6.42
N PHE A 129 0.94 -6.68 6.75
CA PHE A 129 -0.48 -6.49 6.43
C PHE A 129 -1.30 -6.31 7.71
N SER A 130 -2.48 -5.72 7.58
CA SER A 130 -3.44 -5.64 8.68
C SER A 130 -3.82 -7.05 9.17
N GLY A 131 -4.18 -7.15 10.46
CA GLY A 131 -4.56 -8.42 11.07
C GLY A 131 -3.41 -9.36 11.41
N GLY A 132 -2.15 -8.89 11.35
CA GLY A 132 -0.97 -9.65 11.74
C GLY A 132 -0.39 -10.54 10.65
N ALA A 133 -0.93 -10.51 9.44
CA ALA A 133 -0.36 -11.20 8.30
C ALA A 133 0.95 -10.56 7.83
N SER A 134 1.89 -11.33 7.35
CA SER A 134 3.14 -10.82 6.78
C SER A 134 3.71 -11.76 5.72
N VAL A 135 4.51 -11.16 4.82
CA VAL A 135 5.34 -11.87 3.84
C VAL A 135 6.79 -11.44 4.06
N ARG A 136 7.66 -12.41 4.24
CA ARG A 136 9.09 -12.23 4.43
C ARG A 136 9.86 -12.72 3.21
N LEU A 137 10.62 -11.84 2.60
CA LEU A 137 11.48 -12.14 1.47
C LEU A 137 12.95 -12.05 1.90
N GLU A 138 13.72 -13.12 1.67
CA GLU A 138 15.17 -13.06 1.77
C GLU A 138 15.71 -12.69 0.39
N VAL A 139 16.58 -11.69 0.32
CA VAL A 139 17.08 -11.14 -0.95
C VAL A 139 18.61 -11.09 -0.98
N GLU A 140 19.20 -11.28 -2.17
CA GLU A 140 20.64 -11.08 -2.39
C GLU A 140 21.03 -9.61 -2.24
N CYS A 141 20.14 -8.71 -2.65
CA CYS A 141 20.22 -7.27 -2.48
C CYS A 141 18.83 -6.66 -2.63
N LEU A 142 18.67 -5.42 -2.20
CA LEU A 142 17.43 -4.67 -2.40
C LEU A 142 17.35 -4.19 -3.85
N GLU A 143 16.43 -4.76 -4.61
CA GLU A 143 16.10 -4.38 -5.98
C GLU A 143 14.61 -4.59 -6.20
N ALA A 144 13.87 -3.50 -6.37
CA ALA A 144 12.44 -3.56 -6.60
C ALA A 144 11.97 -2.48 -7.58
N GLU A 145 10.77 -2.65 -8.11
CA GLU A 145 10.10 -1.69 -8.97
C GLU A 145 8.62 -1.60 -8.60
N LEU A 146 8.13 -0.38 -8.45
CA LEU A 146 6.71 -0.07 -8.34
C LEU A 146 6.26 0.61 -9.63
N ALA A 147 5.23 0.08 -10.29
CA ALA A 147 4.71 0.64 -11.53
C ALA A 147 3.19 0.60 -11.57
N ASP A 148 2.55 1.72 -11.90
CA ASP A 148 1.13 1.77 -12.22
C ASP A 148 0.86 1.05 -13.55
N LEU A 149 -0.18 0.19 -13.57
CA LEU A 149 -0.48 -0.67 -14.71
C LEU A 149 -1.68 -0.22 -15.53
N GLY A 150 -2.43 0.76 -15.05
CA GLY A 150 -3.65 1.14 -15.74
C GLY A 150 -4.25 2.46 -15.26
N PRO A 151 -5.44 2.81 -15.80
CA PRO A 151 -6.13 4.02 -15.41
C PRO A 151 -6.53 3.99 -13.93
N SER A 152 -6.66 5.17 -13.34
CA SER A 152 -7.25 5.32 -12.01
C SER A 152 -8.77 5.13 -12.05
N TRP A 153 -9.36 4.75 -10.93
CA TRP A 153 -10.80 4.73 -10.71
C TRP A 153 -11.15 5.34 -9.36
N THR A 154 -12.39 5.79 -9.23
CA THR A 154 -12.89 6.41 -8.01
C THR A 154 -12.95 5.38 -6.87
N ALA A 155 -12.34 5.71 -5.73
CA ALA A 155 -12.47 4.94 -4.50
C ALA A 155 -13.73 5.38 -3.73
N ALA A 156 -14.36 4.44 -3.04
CA ALA A 156 -15.56 4.71 -2.24
C ALA A 156 -15.27 5.60 -1.02
N SER A 157 -14.04 5.54 -0.49
CA SER A 157 -13.60 6.32 0.68
C SER A 157 -12.09 6.48 0.71
N CYS A 158 -11.63 7.52 1.39
CA CYS A 158 -10.23 7.67 1.76
C CYS A 158 -9.92 6.77 2.96
N PRO A 159 -8.83 5.99 2.95
CA PRO A 159 -8.37 5.27 4.13
C PRO A 159 -8.13 6.25 5.29
N SER A 160 -8.68 5.94 6.46
CA SER A 160 -8.50 6.74 7.68
C SER A 160 -8.00 5.85 8.81
N HIS A 161 -6.96 6.30 9.49
CA HIS A 161 -6.42 5.62 10.66
C HIS A 161 -7.06 6.11 11.98
N ALA A 162 -7.97 7.10 11.91
CA ALA A 162 -8.63 7.68 13.09
C ALA A 162 -9.65 6.74 13.76
N ASP A 163 -10.10 5.70 13.04
CA ASP A 163 -11.15 4.80 13.55
C ASP A 163 -10.62 3.64 14.41
N ILE A 164 -9.30 3.49 14.55
CA ILE A 164 -8.70 2.39 15.32
C ILE A 164 -8.77 2.63 16.82
N ASP A 165 -8.81 3.89 17.25
CA ASP A 165 -8.83 4.25 18.68
C ASP A 165 -10.25 4.29 19.30
N ALA A 166 -11.31 4.23 18.49
CA ALA A 166 -12.68 4.38 18.99
C ALA A 166 -13.31 3.08 19.54
N ASP A 167 -12.75 1.91 19.24
CA ASP A 167 -13.34 0.62 19.67
C ASP A 167 -12.69 -0.01 20.93
N ALA A 168 -11.61 0.60 21.44
CA ALA A 168 -10.95 0.12 22.67
C ALA A 168 -11.69 0.51 23.98
N GLY A 169 -12.80 1.25 23.89
CA GLY A 169 -13.51 1.84 25.05
C GLY A 169 -14.82 1.18 25.45
N ARG A 170 -15.29 0.10 24.84
CA ARG A 170 -16.59 -0.52 25.14
C ARG A 170 -16.51 -1.95 25.68
N THR A 171 -15.77 -2.17 26.74
CA THR A 171 -16.02 -3.28 27.66
C THR A 171 -16.59 -2.70 28.95
N GLY A 172 -17.86 -2.30 28.90
CA GLY A 172 -18.64 -1.94 30.05
C GLY A 172 -19.14 -3.19 30.76
N ALA A 173 -18.70 -3.34 31.99
CA ALA A 173 -19.16 -4.30 32.96
C ALA A 173 -20.69 -4.42 33.01
N LYS A 174 -21.21 -5.62 32.86
CA LYS A 174 -22.53 -6.00 33.33
C LYS A 174 -22.33 -6.70 34.70
N SER A 175 -22.52 -5.96 35.76
CA SER A 175 -22.79 -6.54 37.08
C SER A 175 -24.26 -6.92 37.16
N ILE A 176 -24.49 -8.05 37.72
CA ILE A 176 -25.78 -8.62 38.17
C ILE A 176 -26.41 -7.76 39.21
#